data_6c0ffef34bf86b60a2076dbd1db507f1
#
_entry.id   6c0ffef34bf86b60a2076dbd1db507f1
#
_cell.length_a   1.000
_cell.length_b   1.000
_cell.length_c   1.000
_cell.angle_alpha   90.00
_cell.angle_beta   90.00
_cell.angle_gamma   90.00
#
_symmetry.space_group_name_H-M   'P 1'
#
loop_
_entity.id
_entity.type
_entity.pdbx_description
1 polymer ?
#
loop_
_entity_poly.entity_id
_entity_poly.type
_entity_poly.pdbx_seq_one_letter_code
_entity_poly.pdbx_strand_id
1 'polypeptide(L)'
;MLNKTAITFLFIPICVTAFSQYKKYNFQQAKMGSPFNIVIYSIDSIKAEKAAVATFKMIDTLNEIYSDYLPESELNMLCRKSGTGAWVKVSATLFSILQKACYAGASSFGSFDITMSPVIRLWRTARREKKLPDEDSVFAAKQRTGYQFIQFDKVQKRVRLQKPDMQLDLGGIAKGETAQKAYIRLCHLGFPFSLIDAGGDIVAGDVPAGLNGWRVAINLPETEDLMNQRLLLRKKAVTTSGDIYQYLDINGVRYSHIINPVTGQAITNLRNVTVISDNGTNADWLTKACSILPIKKALQLIKKFQSTEVQIAVLENDKPRFFRSPGFTSYFEKTEVE
;
A
#
# COMPACT_ATOMS: atom_id res chain seq x y z
N MET A 1 -35.53 3.40 80.10
CA MET A 1 -34.58 2.71 79.19
C MET A 1 -34.78 3.25 77.77
N LEU A 2 -33.87 4.15 77.31
CA LEU A 2 -33.94 4.65 75.95
C LEU A 2 -33.04 3.81 75.07
N ASN A 3 -33.66 3.13 74.08
CA ASN A 3 -32.89 2.46 73.00
C ASN A 3 -32.30 3.47 72.01
N LYS A 4 -30.95 3.57 71.93
CA LYS A 4 -30.27 4.34 70.94
C LYS A 4 -30.04 3.42 69.70
N THR A 5 -30.83 3.64 68.64
CA THR A 5 -30.61 3.01 67.35
C THR A 5 -29.50 3.77 66.62
N ALA A 6 -28.33 3.14 66.42
CA ALA A 6 -27.24 3.72 65.64
C ALA A 6 -27.51 3.45 64.13
N ILE A 7 -27.68 4.50 63.36
CA ILE A 7 -27.79 4.44 61.89
C ILE A 7 -26.38 4.49 61.32
N THR A 8 -25.88 3.38 60.78
CA THR A 8 -24.58 3.28 60.08
C THR A 8 -24.80 3.70 58.62
N PHE A 9 -24.26 4.86 58.24
CA PHE A 9 -24.22 5.29 56.84
C PHE A 9 -23.13 4.50 56.12
N LEU A 10 -23.53 3.63 55.17
CA LEU A 10 -22.63 2.95 54.27
C LEU A 10 -22.26 3.90 53.13
N PHE A 11 -21.04 4.45 53.16
CA PHE A 11 -20.51 5.27 52.10
C PHE A 11 -20.03 4.34 50.96
N ILE A 12 -20.81 4.16 49.90
CA ILE A 12 -20.39 3.48 48.68
C ILE A 12 -19.64 4.51 47.84
N PRO A 13 -18.29 4.35 47.59
CA PRO A 13 -17.57 5.23 46.72
C PRO A 13 -18.04 4.96 45.27
N ILE A 14 -18.77 5.91 44.70
CA ILE A 14 -19.05 5.93 43.25
C ILE A 14 -17.74 6.19 42.55
N CYS A 15 -17.09 5.15 42.07
CA CYS A 15 -15.93 5.26 41.19
C CYS A 15 -16.44 5.78 39.83
N VAL A 16 -16.50 7.10 39.67
CA VAL A 16 -16.74 7.73 38.37
C VAL A 16 -15.50 7.45 37.52
N THR A 17 -15.56 6.38 36.74
CA THR A 17 -14.57 6.16 35.68
C THR A 17 -14.74 7.29 34.67
N ALA A 18 -13.89 8.31 34.78
CA ALA A 18 -13.75 9.33 33.76
C ALA A 18 -13.29 8.63 32.48
N PHE A 19 -14.22 8.25 31.62
CA PHE A 19 -13.87 7.84 30.26
C PHE A 19 -13.24 9.05 29.59
N SER A 20 -11.93 9.09 29.58
CA SER A 20 -11.17 10.04 28.80
C SER A 20 -11.56 9.88 27.33
N GLN A 21 -12.35 10.84 26.83
CA GLN A 21 -12.98 10.73 25.51
C GLN A 21 -11.92 10.98 24.45
N TYR A 22 -11.45 9.95 23.80
CA TYR A 22 -10.59 10.07 22.63
C TYR A 22 -11.27 10.95 21.57
N LYS A 23 -10.56 11.97 21.08
CA LYS A 23 -10.98 12.79 19.94
C LYS A 23 -10.21 12.37 18.70
N LYS A 24 -10.89 12.43 17.57
CA LYS A 24 -10.31 12.13 16.25
C LYS A 24 -9.64 13.39 15.68
N TYR A 25 -8.36 13.30 15.36
CA TYR A 25 -7.59 14.33 14.70
C TYR A 25 -7.16 13.84 13.32
N ASN A 26 -7.22 14.72 12.32
CA ASN A 26 -6.87 14.42 10.95
C ASN A 26 -5.82 15.40 10.45
N PHE A 27 -4.71 14.89 9.91
CA PHE A 27 -3.60 15.67 9.38
C PHE A 27 -3.32 15.22 7.95
N GLN A 28 -3.21 16.16 7.02
CA GLN A 28 -3.02 15.87 5.61
C GLN A 28 -1.86 16.65 5.03
N GLN A 29 -1.04 15.99 4.22
CA GLN A 29 0.02 16.60 3.41
C GLN A 29 0.15 15.88 2.07
N ALA A 30 0.55 16.61 1.02
CA ALA A 30 0.94 15.99 -0.25
C ALA A 30 2.34 15.39 -0.11
N LYS A 31 2.48 14.06 -0.30
CA LYS A 31 3.73 13.32 -0.18
C LYS A 31 3.81 12.23 -1.27
N MET A 32 4.99 11.95 -1.80
CA MET A 32 5.22 10.89 -2.79
C MET A 32 4.22 10.97 -3.98
N GLY A 33 3.85 12.16 -4.41
CA GLY A 33 2.91 12.39 -5.51
C GLY A 33 1.44 12.07 -5.20
N SER A 34 1.07 11.91 -3.93
CA SER A 34 -0.31 11.59 -3.49
C SER A 34 -0.67 12.36 -2.22
N PRO A 35 -1.96 12.56 -1.92
CA PRO A 35 -2.38 13.00 -0.60
C PRO A 35 -2.08 11.90 0.43
N PHE A 36 -1.39 12.26 1.51
CA PHE A 36 -1.20 11.41 2.69
C PHE A 36 -2.03 11.94 3.84
N ASN A 37 -2.87 11.08 4.41
CA ASN A 37 -3.68 11.38 5.58
C ASN A 37 -3.20 10.56 6.78
N ILE A 38 -3.02 11.25 7.91
CA ILE A 38 -2.74 10.64 9.20
C ILE A 38 -3.93 10.93 10.11
N VAL A 39 -4.64 9.90 10.54
CA VAL A 39 -5.74 10.01 11.47
C VAL A 39 -5.31 9.43 12.81
N ILE A 40 -5.48 10.19 13.90
CA ILE A 40 -5.08 9.80 15.25
C ILE A 40 -6.26 10.02 16.20
N TYR A 41 -6.59 9.00 16.99
CA TYR A 41 -7.42 9.17 18.16
C TYR A 41 -6.54 9.46 19.38
N SER A 42 -6.74 10.61 20.04
CA SER A 42 -5.97 11.06 21.20
C SER A 42 -6.83 11.86 22.16
N ILE A 43 -6.41 11.89 23.42
CA ILE A 43 -6.93 12.81 24.43
C ILE A 43 -6.18 14.15 24.44
N ASP A 44 -5.03 14.21 23.78
CA ASP A 44 -4.12 15.37 23.75
C ASP A 44 -3.86 15.77 22.29
N SER A 45 -4.43 16.89 21.88
CA SER A 45 -4.30 17.42 20.50
C SER A 45 -2.87 17.83 20.17
N ILE A 46 -2.16 18.44 21.12
CA ILE A 46 -0.82 18.98 20.91
C ILE A 46 0.18 17.82 20.70
N LYS A 47 0.07 16.76 21.49
CA LYS A 47 0.89 15.56 21.31
C LYS A 47 0.57 14.84 19.99
N ALA A 48 -0.72 14.75 19.62
CA ALA A 48 -1.14 14.15 18.35
C ALA A 48 -0.56 14.92 17.15
N GLU A 49 -0.63 16.26 17.18
CA GLU A 49 -0.04 17.12 16.13
C GLU A 49 1.47 16.93 16.02
N LYS A 50 2.20 16.99 17.14
CA LYS A 50 3.66 16.74 17.15
C LYS A 50 4.01 15.37 16.59
N ALA A 51 3.25 14.33 16.91
CA ALA A 51 3.46 12.98 16.38
C ALA A 51 3.21 12.92 14.86
N ALA A 52 2.15 13.57 14.37
CA ALA A 52 1.85 13.66 12.95
C ALA A 52 2.97 14.40 12.18
N VAL A 53 3.43 15.56 12.68
CA VAL A 53 4.55 16.32 12.09
C VAL A 53 5.83 15.49 12.02
N ALA A 54 6.19 14.80 13.12
CA ALA A 54 7.38 13.93 13.15
C ALA A 54 7.25 12.74 12.18
N THR A 55 6.03 12.25 11.96
CA THR A 55 5.75 11.17 11.01
C THR A 55 5.83 11.66 9.57
N PHE A 56 5.28 12.84 9.24
CA PHE A 56 5.43 13.44 7.92
C PHE A 56 6.90 13.71 7.56
N LYS A 57 7.71 14.18 8.51
CA LYS A 57 9.16 14.35 8.30
C LYS A 57 9.85 13.02 7.98
N MET A 58 9.47 11.92 8.63
CA MET A 58 9.98 10.59 8.28
C MET A 58 9.55 10.17 6.87
N ILE A 59 8.31 10.47 6.45
CA ILE A 59 7.82 10.18 5.09
C ILE A 59 8.66 10.95 4.05
N ASP A 60 9.05 12.21 4.32
CA ASP A 60 9.96 12.96 3.44
C ASP A 60 11.30 12.26 3.27
N THR A 61 11.91 11.80 4.37
CA THR A 61 13.16 11.02 4.31
C THR A 61 12.99 9.73 3.49
N LEU A 62 11.86 9.03 3.63
CA LEU A 62 11.58 7.83 2.82
C LEU A 62 11.43 8.17 1.34
N ASN A 63 10.84 9.32 1.00
CA ASN A 63 10.73 9.78 -0.36
C ASN A 63 12.11 10.08 -0.99
N GLU A 64 13.03 10.70 -0.24
CA GLU A 64 14.42 10.91 -0.66
C GLU A 64 15.17 9.59 -0.92
N ILE A 65 14.78 8.50 -0.24
CA ILE A 65 15.38 7.18 -0.44
C ILE A 65 14.75 6.44 -1.62
N TYR A 66 13.41 6.45 -1.76
CA TYR A 66 12.66 5.53 -2.63
C TYR A 66 12.30 6.11 -4.00
N SER A 67 12.35 7.42 -4.19
CA SER A 67 11.82 8.08 -5.37
C SER A 67 12.62 7.78 -6.65
N ASP A 68 11.92 7.36 -7.71
CA ASP A 68 12.47 7.29 -9.07
C ASP A 68 12.40 8.63 -9.82
N TYR A 69 11.68 9.63 -9.25
CA TYR A 69 11.53 10.97 -9.80
C TYR A 69 12.61 11.95 -9.34
N LEU A 70 13.12 11.79 -8.11
CA LEU A 70 14.16 12.67 -7.55
C LEU A 70 15.53 12.23 -8.05
N PRO A 71 16.26 13.06 -8.84
CA PRO A 71 17.55 12.66 -9.42
C PRO A 71 18.58 12.21 -8.35
N GLU A 72 18.58 12.87 -7.18
CA GLU A 72 19.52 12.61 -6.10
C GLU A 72 18.97 11.67 -5.01
N SER A 73 17.88 10.95 -5.30
CA SER A 73 17.41 9.90 -4.39
C SER A 73 18.44 8.78 -4.27
N GLU A 74 18.46 8.11 -3.12
CA GLU A 74 19.37 6.98 -2.92
C GLU A 74 19.13 5.86 -3.95
N LEU A 75 17.87 5.62 -4.34
CA LEU A 75 17.49 4.69 -5.40
C LEU A 75 18.15 5.05 -6.74
N ASN A 76 18.07 6.31 -7.17
CA ASN A 76 18.64 6.76 -8.44
C ASN A 76 20.17 6.79 -8.39
N MET A 77 20.79 7.10 -7.24
CA MET A 77 22.23 6.97 -7.05
C MET A 77 22.71 5.53 -7.25
N LEU A 78 21.97 4.54 -6.72
CA LEU A 78 22.24 3.13 -6.97
C LEU A 78 22.10 2.80 -8.46
N CYS A 79 21.02 3.24 -9.12
CA CYS A 79 20.77 2.99 -10.54
C CYS A 79 21.88 3.52 -11.45
N ARG A 80 22.49 4.67 -11.13
CA ARG A 80 23.63 5.24 -11.88
C ARG A 80 24.88 4.33 -11.92
N LYS A 81 24.95 3.34 -11.02
CA LYS A 81 26.06 2.36 -10.97
C LYS A 81 25.71 1.00 -11.60
N SER A 82 24.56 0.91 -12.28
CA SER A 82 24.12 -0.32 -12.94
C SER A 82 25.09 -0.74 -14.06
N GLY A 83 25.36 -2.04 -14.16
CA GLY A 83 26.24 -2.62 -15.18
C GLY A 83 27.74 -2.36 -15.00
N THR A 84 28.16 -1.55 -14.02
CA THR A 84 29.59 -1.26 -13.78
C THR A 84 30.32 -2.36 -13.00
N GLY A 85 29.60 -3.36 -12.48
CA GLY A 85 30.14 -4.37 -11.58
C GLY A 85 30.35 -3.92 -10.13
N ALA A 86 30.15 -2.62 -9.84
CA ALA A 86 30.39 -2.04 -8.52
C ALA A 86 29.35 -2.49 -7.49
N TRP A 87 29.81 -2.79 -6.28
CA TRP A 87 28.99 -2.95 -5.10
C TRP A 87 28.75 -1.58 -4.44
N VAL A 88 27.50 -1.15 -4.38
CA VAL A 88 27.10 0.14 -3.79
C VAL A 88 26.56 -0.10 -2.37
N LYS A 89 27.15 0.58 -1.40
CA LYS A 89 26.64 0.60 -0.02
C LYS A 89 25.36 1.44 0.00
N VAL A 90 24.30 0.89 0.55
CA VAL A 90 23.00 1.55 0.67
C VAL A 90 22.53 1.58 2.12
N SER A 91 21.58 2.47 2.43
CA SER A 91 20.93 2.52 3.73
C SER A 91 20.23 1.20 4.05
N ALA A 92 20.08 0.88 5.34
CA ALA A 92 19.29 -0.28 5.77
C ALA A 92 17.85 -0.21 5.26
N THR A 93 17.33 0.99 5.09
CA THR A 93 15.98 1.28 4.59
C THR A 93 15.83 0.88 3.13
N LEU A 94 16.72 1.35 2.24
CA LEU A 94 16.71 0.95 0.84
C LEU A 94 17.01 -0.53 0.68
N PHE A 95 18.01 -1.05 1.40
CA PHE A 95 18.36 -2.47 1.36
C PHE A 95 17.16 -3.38 1.68
N SER A 96 16.41 -3.04 2.73
CA SER A 96 15.24 -3.82 3.17
C SER A 96 14.12 -3.83 2.12
N ILE A 97 13.75 -2.67 1.55
CA ILE A 97 12.66 -2.64 0.55
C ILE A 97 13.06 -3.33 -0.74
N LEU A 98 14.32 -3.24 -1.18
CA LEU A 98 14.82 -3.97 -2.35
C LEU A 98 14.75 -5.49 -2.15
N GLN A 99 15.09 -6.00 -0.95
CA GLN A 99 14.94 -7.42 -0.64
C GLN A 99 13.47 -7.85 -0.66
N LYS A 100 12.57 -7.07 -0.06
CA LYS A 100 11.11 -7.32 -0.09
C LYS A 100 10.58 -7.35 -1.53
N ALA A 101 11.04 -6.40 -2.36
CA ALA A 101 10.63 -6.31 -3.76
C ALA A 101 11.13 -7.49 -4.59
N CYS A 102 12.37 -7.96 -4.40
CA CYS A 102 12.87 -9.16 -5.06
C CYS A 102 12.14 -10.42 -4.58
N TYR A 103 11.80 -10.51 -3.29
CA TYR A 103 10.95 -11.57 -2.75
C TYR A 103 9.55 -11.55 -3.40
N ALA A 104 8.95 -10.37 -3.57
CA ALA A 104 7.66 -10.20 -4.25
C ALA A 104 7.74 -10.67 -5.70
N GLY A 105 8.82 -10.32 -6.43
CA GLY A 105 9.08 -10.79 -7.79
C GLY A 105 9.14 -12.31 -7.88
N ALA A 106 9.94 -12.94 -7.02
CA ALA A 106 10.07 -14.39 -6.98
C ALA A 106 8.76 -15.09 -6.60
N SER A 107 8.03 -14.58 -5.60
CA SER A 107 6.78 -15.16 -5.11
C SER A 107 5.65 -15.05 -6.11
N SER A 108 5.61 -13.99 -6.93
CA SER A 108 4.60 -13.70 -7.95
C SER A 108 4.92 -14.26 -9.34
N PHE A 109 5.92 -15.12 -9.46
CA PHE A 109 6.36 -15.66 -10.76
C PHE A 109 6.77 -14.57 -11.76
N GLY A 110 7.37 -13.49 -11.26
CA GLY A 110 7.79 -12.34 -12.07
C GLY A 110 6.67 -11.39 -12.48
N SER A 111 5.43 -11.56 -11.99
CA SER A 111 4.34 -10.62 -12.25
C SER A 111 4.48 -9.30 -11.49
N PHE A 112 5.38 -9.24 -10.51
CA PHE A 112 5.84 -8.02 -9.88
C PHE A 112 7.34 -7.88 -10.10
N ASP A 113 7.80 -6.77 -10.66
CA ASP A 113 9.23 -6.53 -10.89
C ASP A 113 9.54 -5.03 -10.84
N ILE A 114 10.35 -4.64 -9.87
CA ILE A 114 10.76 -3.25 -9.67
C ILE A 114 11.78 -2.75 -10.70
N THR A 115 12.32 -3.63 -11.54
CA THR A 115 13.29 -3.26 -12.58
C THR A 115 12.62 -2.78 -13.87
N MET A 116 11.30 -2.72 -13.88
CA MET A 116 10.51 -2.35 -15.06
C MET A 116 10.55 -0.86 -15.42
N SER A 117 11.30 -0.03 -14.67
CA SER A 117 11.38 1.43 -14.92
C SER A 117 11.70 1.79 -16.37
N PRO A 118 12.63 1.14 -17.10
CA PRO A 118 12.88 1.46 -18.51
C PRO A 118 11.64 1.32 -19.40
N VAL A 119 10.83 0.27 -19.16
CA VAL A 119 9.58 0.03 -19.91
C VAL A 119 8.47 0.97 -19.44
N ILE A 120 8.33 1.18 -18.13
CA ILE A 120 7.33 2.08 -17.55
C ILE A 120 7.50 3.51 -18.09
N ARG A 121 8.73 3.98 -18.28
CA ARG A 121 9.01 5.30 -18.86
C ARG A 121 8.47 5.43 -20.29
N LEU A 122 8.58 4.40 -21.13
CA LEU A 122 7.99 4.39 -22.47
C LEU A 122 6.47 4.53 -22.41
N TRP A 123 5.82 3.79 -21.50
CA TRP A 123 4.38 3.86 -21.29
C TRP A 123 3.92 5.18 -20.66
N ARG A 124 4.74 5.80 -19.78
CA ARG A 124 4.48 7.16 -19.27
C ARG A 124 4.52 8.20 -20.41
N THR A 125 5.48 8.08 -21.32
CA THR A 125 5.57 8.91 -22.53
C THR A 125 4.37 8.66 -23.46
N ALA A 126 4.03 7.41 -23.71
CA ALA A 126 2.89 7.01 -24.53
C ALA A 126 1.57 7.64 -24.04
N ARG A 127 1.34 7.66 -22.72
CA ARG A 127 0.15 8.33 -22.13
C ARG A 127 0.16 9.84 -22.36
N ARG A 128 1.32 10.49 -22.22
CA ARG A 128 1.45 11.94 -22.45
C ARG A 128 1.23 12.30 -23.91
N GLU A 129 1.74 11.50 -24.82
CA GLU A 129 1.72 11.75 -26.27
C GLU A 129 0.50 11.12 -26.96
N LYS A 130 -0.32 10.35 -26.21
CA LYS A 130 -1.48 9.60 -26.74
C LYS A 130 -1.13 8.71 -27.95
N LYS A 131 0.04 8.07 -27.86
CA LYS A 131 0.56 7.17 -28.91
C LYS A 131 1.17 5.94 -28.25
N LEU A 132 0.91 4.74 -28.79
CA LEU A 132 1.52 3.50 -28.27
C LEU A 132 3.05 3.56 -28.39
N PRO A 133 3.77 2.96 -27.42
CA PRO A 133 5.21 2.87 -27.52
C PRO A 133 5.58 1.93 -28.69
N ASP A 134 6.70 2.23 -29.32
CA ASP A 134 7.27 1.38 -30.35
C ASP A 134 7.67 0.01 -29.78
N GLU A 135 7.37 -1.06 -30.51
CA GLU A 135 7.62 -2.45 -30.03
C GLU A 135 9.12 -2.75 -29.88
N ASP A 136 9.96 -2.28 -30.79
CA ASP A 136 11.42 -2.48 -30.71
C ASP A 136 11.98 -1.74 -29.49
N SER A 137 11.48 -0.54 -29.21
CA SER A 137 11.84 0.23 -28.01
C SER A 137 11.43 -0.50 -26.73
N VAL A 138 10.24 -1.10 -26.70
CA VAL A 138 9.77 -1.91 -25.55
C VAL A 138 10.65 -3.16 -25.39
N PHE A 139 10.96 -3.84 -26.48
CA PHE A 139 11.85 -5.00 -26.48
C PHE A 139 13.24 -4.63 -25.95
N ALA A 140 13.87 -3.58 -26.46
CA ALA A 140 15.17 -3.10 -26.01
C ALA A 140 15.17 -2.67 -24.53
N ALA A 141 14.09 -2.01 -24.06
CA ALA A 141 13.92 -1.64 -22.66
C ALA A 141 13.83 -2.89 -21.75
N LYS A 142 13.12 -3.93 -22.19
CA LYS A 142 13.01 -5.20 -21.44
C LYS A 142 14.34 -5.91 -21.25
N GLN A 143 15.30 -5.80 -22.18
CA GLN A 143 16.63 -6.42 -22.02
C GLN A 143 17.36 -5.91 -20.77
N ARG A 144 16.98 -4.72 -20.25
CA ARG A 144 17.56 -4.08 -19.07
C ARG A 144 16.82 -4.42 -17.77
N THR A 145 15.82 -5.29 -17.82
CA THR A 145 14.97 -5.65 -16.65
C THR A 145 15.29 -7.05 -16.11
N GLY A 146 14.74 -7.36 -14.94
CA GLY A 146 14.82 -8.66 -14.27
C GLY A 146 15.29 -8.51 -12.82
N TYR A 147 14.39 -8.71 -11.85
CA TYR A 147 14.71 -8.61 -10.41
C TYR A 147 15.83 -9.58 -9.99
N GLN A 148 16.01 -10.70 -10.67
CA GLN A 148 17.09 -11.67 -10.42
C GLN A 148 18.50 -11.12 -10.67
N PHE A 149 18.62 -9.99 -11.39
CA PHE A 149 19.88 -9.31 -11.64
C PHE A 149 20.22 -8.27 -10.57
N ILE A 150 19.43 -8.17 -9.51
CA ILE A 150 19.75 -7.40 -8.30
C ILE A 150 20.45 -8.32 -7.32
N GLN A 151 21.71 -8.04 -6.99
CA GLN A 151 22.49 -8.83 -6.07
C GLN A 151 22.68 -8.14 -4.73
N PHE A 152 22.74 -8.91 -3.66
CA PHE A 152 22.82 -8.42 -2.28
C PHE A 152 24.03 -8.98 -1.54
N ASP A 153 24.86 -8.10 -0.99
CA ASP A 153 25.79 -8.41 0.08
C ASP A 153 25.12 -8.08 1.42
N LYS A 154 24.64 -9.11 2.12
CA LYS A 154 23.87 -8.94 3.37
C LYS A 154 24.72 -8.46 4.54
N VAL A 155 26.03 -8.80 4.53
CA VAL A 155 26.95 -8.44 5.62
C VAL A 155 27.25 -6.94 5.59
N GLN A 156 27.62 -6.43 4.43
CA GLN A 156 28.02 -5.03 4.27
C GLN A 156 26.87 -4.11 3.81
N LYS A 157 25.65 -4.65 3.63
CA LYS A 157 24.47 -3.94 3.11
C LYS A 157 24.80 -3.23 1.80
N ARG A 158 25.38 -3.96 0.85
CA ARG A 158 25.69 -3.47 -0.50
C ARG A 158 24.78 -4.14 -1.52
N VAL A 159 24.48 -3.40 -2.58
CA VAL A 159 23.65 -3.85 -3.70
C VAL A 159 24.45 -3.66 -4.99
N ARG A 160 24.29 -4.58 -5.93
CA ARG A 160 24.82 -4.48 -7.27
C ARG A 160 23.73 -4.76 -8.30
N LEU A 161 23.60 -3.89 -9.27
CA LEU A 161 22.75 -4.05 -10.43
C LEU A 161 23.59 -4.56 -11.59
N GLN A 162 23.34 -5.79 -12.04
CA GLN A 162 24.26 -6.50 -12.94
C GLN A 162 24.20 -6.02 -14.39
N LYS A 163 22.99 -5.67 -14.87
CA LYS A 163 22.83 -5.26 -16.27
C LYS A 163 23.11 -3.75 -16.44
N PRO A 164 23.70 -3.34 -17.57
CA PRO A 164 23.81 -1.93 -17.93
C PRO A 164 22.42 -1.26 -17.98
N ASP A 165 22.37 -0.01 -17.59
CA ASP A 165 21.17 0.84 -17.67
C ASP A 165 19.92 0.28 -16.98
N MET A 166 20.11 -0.62 -15.99
CA MET A 166 19.00 -1.00 -15.11
C MET A 166 18.51 0.23 -14.35
N GLN A 167 17.19 0.38 -14.31
CA GLN A 167 16.51 1.42 -13.53
C GLN A 167 15.43 0.77 -12.68
N LEU A 168 15.30 1.23 -11.46
CA LEU A 168 14.35 0.70 -10.50
C LEU A 168 13.17 1.67 -10.33
N ASP A 169 11.98 1.09 -10.16
CA ASP A 169 10.74 1.81 -9.83
C ASP A 169 10.06 1.09 -8.67
N LEU A 170 9.98 1.76 -7.53
CA LEU A 170 9.36 1.25 -6.31
C LEU A 170 7.87 1.62 -6.18
N GLY A 171 7.26 2.26 -7.19
CA GLY A 171 5.90 2.77 -7.14
C GLY A 171 4.81 1.74 -6.81
N GLY A 172 5.08 0.45 -7.03
CA GLY A 172 4.15 -0.64 -6.69
C GLY A 172 4.33 -1.25 -5.30
N ILE A 173 5.22 -0.69 -4.43
CA ILE A 173 5.50 -1.22 -3.08
C ILE A 173 5.84 -0.11 -2.07
N ALA A 174 6.33 1.04 -2.54
CA ALA A 174 6.87 2.07 -1.66
C ALA A 174 5.80 2.79 -0.84
N LYS A 175 4.60 2.98 -1.37
CA LYS A 175 3.53 3.67 -0.63
C LYS A 175 3.00 2.80 0.52
N GLY A 176 2.75 1.51 0.26
CA GLY A 176 2.37 0.55 1.30
C GLY A 176 3.46 0.38 2.36
N GLU A 177 4.74 0.32 1.97
CA GLU A 177 5.88 0.28 2.91
C GLU A 177 5.96 1.55 3.75
N THR A 178 5.76 2.72 3.14
CA THR A 178 5.77 4.01 3.83
C THR A 178 4.62 4.13 4.81
N ALA A 179 3.40 3.76 4.42
CA ALA A 179 2.24 3.74 5.31
C ALA A 179 2.46 2.80 6.50
N GLN A 180 3.04 1.61 6.26
CA GLN A 180 3.38 0.65 7.33
C GLN A 180 4.41 1.22 8.31
N LYS A 181 5.47 1.85 7.81
CA LYS A 181 6.49 2.50 8.66
C LYS A 181 5.93 3.70 9.42
N ALA A 182 5.05 4.48 8.80
CA ALA A 182 4.38 5.61 9.43
C ALA A 182 3.49 5.15 10.60
N TYR A 183 2.72 4.08 10.42
CA TYR A 183 1.94 3.46 11.49
C TYR A 183 2.83 2.97 12.64
N ILE A 184 3.90 2.23 12.34
CA ILE A 184 4.85 1.74 13.35
C ILE A 184 5.47 2.93 14.11
N ARG A 185 5.81 4.02 13.42
CA ARG A 185 6.33 5.25 14.06
C ARG A 185 5.32 5.85 15.04
N LEU A 186 4.04 5.95 14.65
CA LEU A 186 3.00 6.43 15.53
C LEU A 186 2.81 5.55 16.76
N CYS A 187 2.85 4.21 16.61
CA CYS A 187 2.82 3.28 17.74
C CYS A 187 3.97 3.53 18.71
N HIS A 188 5.21 3.71 18.21
CA HIS A 188 6.37 4.04 19.06
C HIS A 188 6.26 5.40 19.77
N LEU A 189 5.48 6.32 19.19
CA LEU A 189 5.18 7.61 19.81
C LEU A 189 3.98 7.55 20.79
N GLY A 190 3.39 6.37 21.01
CA GLY A 190 2.26 6.15 21.91
C GLY A 190 0.88 6.34 21.27
N PHE A 191 0.77 6.32 19.93
CA PHE A 191 -0.48 6.51 19.19
C PHE A 191 -0.90 5.25 18.39
N PRO A 192 -1.23 4.11 19.06
CA PRO A 192 -1.65 2.91 18.35
C PRO A 192 -3.03 3.03 17.67
N PHE A 193 -3.87 3.99 18.14
CA PHE A 193 -5.19 4.26 17.58
C PHE A 193 -5.08 5.25 16.42
N SER A 194 -4.43 4.79 15.35
CA SER A 194 -4.17 5.62 14.19
C SER A 194 -4.41 4.87 12.88
N LEU A 195 -4.69 5.66 11.84
CA LEU A 195 -4.81 5.19 10.45
C LEU A 195 -3.93 6.07 9.57
N ILE A 196 -3.19 5.42 8.68
CA ILE A 196 -2.43 6.08 7.62
C ILE A 196 -3.08 5.75 6.29
N ASP A 197 -3.37 6.77 5.50
CA ASP A 197 -3.81 6.64 4.10
C ASP A 197 -2.77 7.32 3.21
N ALA A 198 -2.08 6.53 2.43
CA ALA A 198 -1.03 6.94 1.49
C ALA A 198 -1.57 6.97 0.05
N GLY A 199 -2.68 7.71 -0.15
CA GLY A 199 -3.32 7.80 -1.47
C GLY A 199 -3.97 6.48 -1.90
N GLY A 200 -4.71 5.85 -0.98
CA GLY A 200 -5.40 4.57 -1.18
C GLY A 200 -4.63 3.33 -0.72
N ASP A 201 -3.35 3.47 -0.32
CA ASP A 201 -2.63 2.44 0.41
C ASP A 201 -2.80 2.70 1.91
N ILE A 202 -3.73 2.00 2.55
CA ILE A 202 -4.20 2.30 3.91
C ILE A 202 -3.64 1.28 4.89
N VAL A 203 -3.12 1.78 6.03
CA VAL A 203 -2.79 0.97 7.21
C VAL A 203 -3.64 1.43 8.37
N ALA A 204 -4.57 0.58 8.78
CA ALA A 204 -5.50 0.81 9.88
C ALA A 204 -4.98 0.12 11.15
N GLY A 205 -4.71 0.89 12.19
CA GLY A 205 -4.28 0.41 13.48
C GLY A 205 -5.41 -0.12 14.35
N ASP A 206 -5.19 -0.07 15.67
CA ASP A 206 -6.24 -0.35 16.65
C ASP A 206 -7.22 0.82 16.76
N VAL A 207 -8.31 0.65 17.49
CA VAL A 207 -9.31 1.69 17.75
C VAL A 207 -9.57 1.81 19.26
N PRO A 208 -9.98 2.99 19.75
CA PRO A 208 -10.39 3.15 21.14
C PRO A 208 -11.57 2.23 21.51
N ALA A 209 -11.78 2.03 22.80
CA ALA A 209 -12.94 1.31 23.32
C ALA A 209 -14.25 1.97 22.82
N GLY A 210 -15.23 1.14 22.46
CA GLY A 210 -16.52 1.57 21.92
C GLY A 210 -16.56 1.70 20.38
N LEU A 211 -15.42 1.53 19.68
CA LEU A 211 -15.37 1.44 18.22
C LEU A 211 -15.04 0.01 17.77
N ASN A 212 -15.73 -0.45 16.73
CA ASN A 212 -15.53 -1.81 16.19
C ASN A 212 -14.37 -1.88 15.18
N GLY A 213 -13.97 -0.76 14.57
CA GLY A 213 -12.91 -0.69 13.57
C GLY A 213 -12.93 0.61 12.78
N TRP A 214 -12.04 0.72 11.83
CA TRP A 214 -11.96 1.80 10.86
C TRP A 214 -12.83 1.47 9.66
N ARG A 215 -13.72 2.41 9.30
CA ARG A 215 -14.56 2.31 8.10
C ARG A 215 -13.79 2.80 6.91
N VAL A 216 -13.51 1.92 5.96
CA VAL A 216 -12.76 2.22 4.74
C VAL A 216 -13.62 1.92 3.52
N ALA A 217 -13.87 2.94 2.70
CA ALA A 217 -14.56 2.74 1.42
C ALA A 217 -13.64 2.04 0.42
N ILE A 218 -14.20 1.14 -0.39
CA ILE A 218 -13.50 0.51 -1.51
C ILE A 218 -14.00 1.19 -2.78
N ASN A 219 -13.07 1.68 -3.61
CA ASN A 219 -13.42 2.15 -4.95
C ASN A 219 -13.71 0.94 -5.82
N LEU A 220 -14.98 0.64 -6.01
CA LEU A 220 -15.46 -0.37 -6.94
C LEU A 220 -15.90 0.30 -8.24
N PRO A 221 -15.86 -0.43 -9.40
CA PRO A 221 -16.45 0.06 -10.64
C PRO A 221 -17.92 0.43 -10.40
N GLU A 222 -18.35 1.53 -10.99
CA GLU A 222 -19.63 2.18 -10.78
C GLU A 222 -20.83 1.25 -10.98
N THR A 223 -21.34 0.71 -9.90
CA THR A 223 -22.71 0.23 -9.79
C THR A 223 -23.26 0.78 -8.48
N GLU A 224 -24.44 1.39 -8.50
CA GLU A 224 -25.05 2.07 -7.34
C GLU A 224 -25.08 1.21 -6.08
N ASP A 225 -25.29 -0.10 -6.19
CA ASP A 225 -25.29 -1.05 -5.07
C ASP A 225 -23.91 -1.27 -4.42
N LEU A 226 -22.83 -0.97 -5.13
CA LEU A 226 -21.46 -1.25 -4.68
C LEU A 226 -20.72 0.00 -4.14
N MET A 227 -21.20 1.20 -4.48
CA MET A 227 -20.63 2.46 -3.96
C MET A 227 -20.71 2.60 -2.44
N ASN A 228 -21.59 1.85 -1.79
CA ASN A 228 -21.81 1.89 -0.35
C ASN A 228 -21.09 0.77 0.43
N GLN A 229 -20.39 -0.15 -0.24
CA GLN A 229 -19.67 -1.20 0.48
C GLN A 229 -18.44 -0.62 1.18
N ARG A 230 -18.44 -0.77 2.51
CA ARG A 230 -17.33 -0.36 3.37
C ARG A 230 -16.69 -1.58 4.00
N LEU A 231 -15.39 -1.52 4.17
CA LEU A 231 -14.65 -2.47 5.00
C LEU A 231 -14.58 -1.93 6.42
N LEU A 232 -14.71 -2.83 7.38
CA LEU A 232 -14.45 -2.56 8.79
C LEU A 232 -13.10 -3.20 9.16
N LEU A 233 -12.07 -2.38 9.34
CA LEU A 233 -10.70 -2.83 9.52
C LEU A 233 -10.17 -2.52 10.91
N ARG A 234 -9.44 -3.46 11.49
CA ARG A 234 -8.71 -3.28 12.74
C ARG A 234 -7.39 -4.05 12.66
N LYS A 235 -6.26 -3.36 12.86
CA LYS A 235 -4.90 -3.93 12.71
C LYS A 235 -4.71 -4.61 11.35
N LYS A 236 -5.16 -3.95 10.28
CA LYS A 236 -5.09 -4.43 8.90
C LYS A 236 -4.66 -3.32 7.97
N ALA A 237 -4.03 -3.71 6.89
CA ALA A 237 -3.79 -2.84 5.76
C ALA A 237 -4.73 -3.22 4.61
N VAL A 238 -5.09 -2.25 3.79
CA VAL A 238 -5.82 -2.46 2.55
C VAL A 238 -5.27 -1.56 1.46
N THR A 239 -5.11 -2.13 0.28
CA THR A 239 -4.76 -1.41 -0.95
C THR A 239 -5.72 -1.81 -2.05
N THR A 240 -6.17 -0.83 -2.82
CA THR A 240 -6.93 -1.06 -4.05
C THR A 240 -6.14 -0.52 -5.24
N SER A 241 -5.94 -1.36 -6.24
CA SER A 241 -5.33 -1.01 -7.52
C SER A 241 -6.32 -1.24 -8.65
N GLY A 242 -6.51 -0.25 -9.51
CA GLY A 242 -7.41 -0.34 -10.65
C GLY A 242 -7.17 0.78 -11.65
N ASP A 243 -7.75 0.65 -12.84
CA ASP A 243 -7.50 1.50 -14.00
C ASP A 243 -8.46 2.71 -14.09
N ILE A 244 -9.17 3.02 -13.01
CA ILE A 244 -10.24 4.04 -13.04
C ILE A 244 -9.69 5.42 -13.38
N TYR A 245 -8.46 5.74 -12.92
CA TYR A 245 -7.90 7.10 -13.03
C TYR A 245 -6.64 7.23 -13.90
N GLN A 246 -5.96 6.12 -14.22
CA GLN A 246 -4.70 6.17 -14.96
C GLN A 246 -4.66 5.13 -16.07
N TYR A 247 -5.12 5.52 -17.26
CA TYR A 247 -5.12 4.70 -18.46
C TYR A 247 -4.81 5.54 -19.70
N LEU A 248 -4.52 4.86 -20.79
CA LEU A 248 -4.41 5.40 -22.13
C LEU A 248 -5.48 4.72 -22.98
N ASP A 249 -6.35 5.50 -23.62
CA ASP A 249 -7.33 4.97 -24.57
C ASP A 249 -6.83 5.27 -25.99
N ILE A 250 -6.69 4.21 -26.79
CA ILE A 250 -6.34 4.31 -28.21
C ILE A 250 -7.23 3.34 -29.01
N ASN A 251 -7.96 3.86 -29.96
CA ASN A 251 -8.85 3.09 -30.84
C ASN A 251 -9.85 2.21 -30.06
N GLY A 252 -10.36 2.72 -28.94
CA GLY A 252 -11.33 1.97 -28.10
C GLY A 252 -10.69 0.90 -27.22
N VAL A 253 -9.34 0.76 -27.22
CA VAL A 253 -8.63 -0.14 -26.31
C VAL A 253 -8.06 0.67 -25.17
N ARG A 254 -8.42 0.31 -23.94
CA ARG A 254 -7.92 0.90 -22.71
C ARG A 254 -6.67 0.18 -22.24
N TYR A 255 -5.56 0.90 -22.18
CA TYR A 255 -4.26 0.46 -21.67
C TYR A 255 -4.03 0.99 -20.26
N SER A 256 -3.94 0.10 -19.30
CA SER A 256 -3.68 0.43 -17.89
C SER A 256 -2.32 1.09 -17.66
N HIS A 257 -2.16 1.75 -16.52
CA HIS A 257 -0.84 2.15 -16.03
C HIS A 257 0.00 0.96 -15.51
N ILE A 258 -0.62 -0.20 -15.31
CA ILE A 258 0.04 -1.43 -14.86
C ILE A 258 0.66 -2.13 -16.07
N ILE A 259 1.96 -2.33 -16.01
CA ILE A 259 2.71 -3.00 -17.08
C ILE A 259 2.98 -4.45 -16.67
N ASN A 260 2.69 -5.38 -17.57
CA ASN A 260 3.03 -6.79 -17.38
C ASN A 260 4.54 -6.99 -17.57
N PRO A 261 5.30 -7.39 -16.54
CA PRO A 261 6.76 -7.54 -16.64
C PRO A 261 7.18 -8.63 -17.64
N VAL A 262 6.33 -9.62 -17.87
CA VAL A 262 6.64 -10.73 -18.80
C VAL A 262 6.58 -10.25 -20.25
N THR A 263 5.56 -9.47 -20.61
CA THR A 263 5.36 -9.00 -21.98
C THR A 263 5.93 -7.61 -22.26
N GLY A 264 6.06 -6.76 -21.23
CA GLY A 264 6.39 -5.33 -21.38
C GLY A 264 5.21 -4.49 -21.84
N GLN A 265 4.03 -5.08 -22.00
CA GLN A 265 2.81 -4.40 -22.44
C GLN A 265 1.95 -3.96 -21.26
N ALA A 266 1.25 -2.85 -21.42
CA ALA A 266 0.21 -2.46 -20.48
C ALA A 266 -0.92 -3.50 -20.49
N ILE A 267 -1.50 -3.79 -19.32
CA ILE A 267 -2.66 -4.68 -19.27
C ILE A 267 -3.89 -3.96 -19.83
N THR A 268 -4.74 -4.69 -20.54
CA THR A 268 -5.98 -4.19 -21.14
C THR A 268 -7.23 -4.80 -20.49
N ASN A 269 -7.03 -5.72 -19.55
CA ASN A 269 -8.13 -6.29 -18.77
C ASN A 269 -8.55 -5.28 -17.69
N LEU A 270 -9.76 -4.79 -17.76
CA LEU A 270 -10.32 -3.89 -16.75
C LEU A 270 -10.51 -4.62 -15.42
N ARG A 271 -9.50 -4.55 -14.57
CA ARG A 271 -9.52 -5.17 -13.24
C ARG A 271 -9.37 -4.14 -12.15
N ASN A 272 -10.17 -4.31 -11.12
CA ASN A 272 -9.97 -3.64 -9.83
C ASN A 272 -9.62 -4.71 -8.80
N VAL A 273 -8.48 -4.56 -8.13
CA VAL A 273 -7.96 -5.53 -7.18
C VAL A 273 -7.82 -4.88 -5.82
N THR A 274 -8.54 -5.38 -4.83
CA THR A 274 -8.41 -4.97 -3.43
C THR A 274 -7.77 -6.10 -2.64
N VAL A 275 -6.67 -5.80 -1.95
CA VAL A 275 -5.98 -6.73 -1.04
C VAL A 275 -6.04 -6.21 0.38
N ILE A 276 -6.47 -7.07 1.32
CA ILE A 276 -6.41 -6.85 2.76
C ILE A 276 -5.30 -7.74 3.32
N SER A 277 -4.41 -7.18 4.16
CA SER A 277 -3.27 -7.91 4.75
C SER A 277 -2.94 -7.37 6.13
N ASP A 278 -2.14 -8.08 6.92
CA ASP A 278 -1.56 -7.57 8.17
C ASP A 278 -0.45 -6.53 7.92
N ASN A 279 0.02 -6.42 6.70
CA ASN A 279 1.16 -5.59 6.34
C ASN A 279 0.88 -4.75 5.08
N GLY A 280 1.07 -3.42 5.18
CA GLY A 280 0.82 -2.49 4.09
C GLY A 280 1.72 -2.72 2.86
N THR A 281 2.96 -3.14 3.08
CA THR A 281 3.88 -3.49 2.00
C THR A 281 3.33 -4.63 1.16
N ASN A 282 2.83 -5.69 1.83
CA ASN A 282 2.26 -6.85 1.14
C ASN A 282 0.95 -6.49 0.43
N ALA A 283 0.07 -5.69 1.07
CA ALA A 283 -1.17 -5.25 0.44
C ALA A 283 -0.87 -4.51 -0.89
N ASP A 284 0.14 -3.63 -0.92
CA ASP A 284 0.47 -2.82 -2.09
C ASP A 284 0.96 -3.68 -3.27
N TRP A 285 2.07 -4.42 -3.12
CA TRP A 285 2.62 -5.17 -4.26
C TRP A 285 1.73 -6.34 -4.73
N LEU A 286 0.97 -6.97 -3.81
CA LEU A 286 0.04 -8.05 -4.17
C LEU A 286 -1.09 -7.58 -5.08
N THR A 287 -1.57 -6.34 -4.94
CA THR A 287 -2.56 -5.79 -5.89
C THR A 287 -2.03 -5.77 -7.31
N LYS A 288 -0.76 -5.36 -7.51
CA LYS A 288 -0.11 -5.29 -8.83
C LYS A 288 0.07 -6.68 -9.43
N ALA A 289 0.57 -7.62 -8.62
CA ALA A 289 0.73 -9.01 -9.06
C ALA A 289 -0.62 -9.66 -9.41
N CYS A 290 -1.66 -9.45 -8.59
CA CYS A 290 -3.00 -10.01 -8.84
C CYS A 290 -3.72 -9.35 -10.04
N SER A 291 -3.39 -8.11 -10.39
CA SER A 291 -3.89 -7.47 -11.59
C SER A 291 -3.37 -8.13 -12.87
N ILE A 292 -2.18 -8.70 -12.83
CA ILE A 292 -1.49 -9.30 -13.98
C ILE A 292 -1.76 -10.80 -14.08
N LEU A 293 -1.71 -11.52 -12.96
CA LEU A 293 -1.85 -12.97 -12.94
C LEU A 293 -3.25 -13.43 -13.40
N PRO A 294 -3.36 -14.61 -14.04
CA PRO A 294 -4.64 -15.30 -14.18
C PRO A 294 -5.32 -15.45 -12.81
N ILE A 295 -6.64 -15.28 -12.74
CA ILE A 295 -7.41 -15.24 -11.47
C ILE A 295 -7.09 -16.43 -10.57
N LYS A 296 -7.06 -17.66 -11.12
CA LYS A 296 -6.71 -18.87 -10.37
C LYS A 296 -5.31 -18.77 -9.73
N LYS A 297 -4.32 -18.25 -10.47
CA LYS A 297 -2.95 -18.05 -9.95
C LYS A 297 -2.89 -16.92 -8.92
N ALA A 298 -3.64 -15.84 -9.11
CA ALA A 298 -3.76 -14.75 -8.13
C ALA A 298 -4.31 -15.28 -6.79
N LEU A 299 -5.40 -16.04 -6.81
CA LEU A 299 -5.96 -16.67 -5.61
C LEU A 299 -5.00 -17.67 -4.95
N GLN A 300 -4.22 -18.42 -5.74
CA GLN A 300 -3.16 -19.30 -5.22
C GLN A 300 -2.00 -18.51 -4.60
N LEU A 301 -1.63 -17.37 -5.17
CA LEU A 301 -0.60 -16.51 -4.60
C LEU A 301 -1.04 -15.99 -3.23
N ILE A 302 -2.24 -15.47 -3.10
CA ILE A 302 -2.78 -14.95 -1.83
C ILE A 302 -2.73 -16.00 -0.72
N LYS A 303 -3.06 -17.25 -1.00
CA LYS A 303 -3.01 -18.34 0.00
C LYS A 303 -1.63 -18.57 0.63
N LYS A 304 -0.54 -18.08 0.00
CA LYS A 304 0.82 -18.16 0.57
C LYS A 304 1.06 -17.13 1.68
N PHE A 305 0.20 -16.13 1.79
CA PHE A 305 0.33 -15.03 2.75
C PHE A 305 -0.76 -15.17 3.82
N GLN A 306 -0.34 -15.49 5.02
CA GLN A 306 -1.25 -15.65 6.16
C GLN A 306 -2.04 -14.35 6.40
N SER A 307 -3.29 -14.47 6.83
CA SER A 307 -4.18 -13.33 7.13
C SER A 307 -4.31 -12.32 5.99
N THR A 308 -4.16 -12.78 4.73
CA THR A 308 -4.26 -11.93 3.54
C THR A 308 -5.42 -12.39 2.67
N GLU A 309 -6.26 -11.44 2.29
CA GLU A 309 -7.46 -11.68 1.50
C GLU A 309 -7.48 -10.78 0.26
N VAL A 310 -8.13 -11.24 -0.81
CA VAL A 310 -8.24 -10.49 -2.06
C VAL A 310 -9.65 -10.50 -2.61
N GLN A 311 -10.06 -9.37 -3.17
CA GLN A 311 -11.18 -9.25 -4.10
C GLN A 311 -10.64 -8.78 -5.45
N ILE A 312 -10.98 -9.49 -6.52
CA ILE A 312 -10.69 -9.12 -7.91
C ILE A 312 -12.06 -8.87 -8.58
N ALA A 313 -12.31 -7.64 -8.96
CA ALA A 313 -13.44 -7.28 -9.79
C ALA A 313 -12.99 -7.20 -11.25
N VAL A 314 -13.69 -7.87 -12.14
CA VAL A 314 -13.48 -7.84 -13.60
C VAL A 314 -14.75 -7.33 -14.25
N LEU A 315 -14.61 -6.39 -15.18
CA LEU A 315 -15.76 -5.91 -15.94
C LEU A 315 -16.00 -6.86 -17.13
N GLU A 316 -17.13 -7.58 -17.12
CA GLU A 316 -17.58 -8.47 -18.20
C GLU A 316 -18.94 -7.98 -18.70
N ASN A 317 -19.03 -7.55 -19.96
CA ASN A 317 -20.27 -7.00 -20.56
C ASN A 317 -20.88 -5.86 -19.71
N ASP A 318 -20.04 -4.91 -19.31
CA ASP A 318 -20.40 -3.75 -18.46
C ASP A 318 -20.94 -4.10 -17.07
N LYS A 319 -20.79 -5.36 -16.65
CA LYS A 319 -21.18 -5.82 -15.31
C LYS A 319 -19.94 -6.30 -14.53
N PRO A 320 -19.78 -5.90 -13.25
CA PRO A 320 -18.68 -6.38 -12.44
C PRO A 320 -18.91 -7.83 -12.01
N ARG A 321 -17.93 -8.67 -12.28
CA ARG A 321 -17.85 -10.03 -11.75
C ARG A 321 -16.75 -10.10 -10.69
N PHE A 322 -17.09 -10.64 -9.51
CA PHE A 322 -16.19 -10.68 -8.37
C PHE A 322 -15.61 -12.08 -8.14
N PHE A 323 -14.29 -12.12 -7.94
CA PHE A 323 -13.56 -13.29 -7.49
C PHE A 323 -12.92 -12.94 -6.15
N ARG A 324 -13.23 -13.71 -5.10
CA ARG A 324 -12.80 -13.43 -3.73
C ARG A 324 -12.08 -14.63 -3.14
N SER A 325 -11.10 -14.36 -2.28
CA SER A 325 -10.63 -15.38 -1.33
C SER A 325 -11.68 -15.59 -0.22
N PRO A 326 -11.69 -16.75 0.44
CA PRO A 326 -12.80 -17.15 1.32
C PRO A 326 -13.09 -16.20 2.48
N GLY A 327 -12.05 -15.54 3.04
CA GLY A 327 -12.18 -14.65 4.19
C GLY A 327 -12.51 -13.20 3.85
N PHE A 328 -12.49 -12.80 2.57
CA PHE A 328 -12.63 -11.39 2.20
C PHE A 328 -13.94 -10.76 2.67
N THR A 329 -15.05 -11.48 2.54
CA THR A 329 -16.38 -10.95 2.89
C THR A 329 -16.58 -10.71 4.38
N SER A 330 -15.75 -11.32 5.24
CA SER A 330 -15.81 -11.09 6.69
C SER A 330 -15.39 -9.67 7.10
N TYR A 331 -14.72 -8.96 6.20
CA TYR A 331 -14.31 -7.56 6.42
C TYR A 331 -15.35 -6.54 5.98
N PHE A 332 -16.44 -6.94 5.30
CA PHE A 332 -17.51 -5.98 5.01
C PHE A 332 -18.19 -5.52 6.30
N GLU A 333 -18.44 -4.22 6.35
CA GLU A 333 -19.29 -3.65 7.40
C GLU A 333 -20.67 -4.31 7.32
N LYS A 334 -21.14 -4.92 8.41
CA LYS A 334 -22.50 -5.46 8.46
C LYS A 334 -23.46 -4.29 8.50
N THR A 335 -24.34 -4.19 7.49
CA THR A 335 -25.49 -3.31 7.57
C THR A 335 -26.40 -3.83 8.67
N GLU A 336 -26.59 -3.06 9.74
CA GLU A 336 -27.68 -3.35 10.67
C GLU A 336 -28.97 -3.25 9.85
N VAL A 337 -29.61 -4.38 9.60
CA VAL A 337 -30.96 -4.42 9.07
C VAL A 337 -31.84 -3.96 10.24
N GLU A 338 -32.37 -2.72 10.16
CA GLU A 338 -33.42 -2.24 11.05
C GLU A 338 -34.68 -3.09 10.95
#